data_8295772ca52733b280fb0266649736ab
#
_entry.id   8295772ca52733b280fb0266649736ab
#
_cell.length_a   1.000
_cell.length_b   1.000
_cell.length_c   1.000
_cell.angle_alpha   90.00
_cell.angle_beta   90.00
_cell.angle_gamma   90.00
#
_symmetry.space_group_name_H-M   'P 1'
#
loop_
_entity.id
_entity.type
_entity.pdbx_description
1 polymer ?
#
loop_
_entity_poly.entity_id
_entity_poly.type
_entity_poly.pdbx_seq_one_letter_code
_entity_poly.pdbx_strand_id
1 'polypeptide(L)'
;PRIVDSVVRIEVANGAWGLGWSNIGREEAEALIGRKTGELFHLPEGSRPEGIPIDLPLWDLTARLMHLPLYKLLGARGKRQIELYDASIYIDDLEMSDSETISLFRSEIESGQEYGYKHFKVKVGRGARWMEPEAGLQRDALVIRTVRQACDPGARLMIDANMGNTLNSAKALLDLSLIH
;
A
#
# COMPACT_ATOMS: atom_id res chain seq x y z
N PRO A 1 -5.34 2.28 18.61
CA PRO A 1 -6.54 2.73 17.89
C PRO A 1 -7.07 1.58 17.03
N ARG A 2 -8.42 1.39 17.06
CA ARG A 2 -9.06 0.37 16.25
C ARG A 2 -9.26 0.95 14.84
N ILE A 3 -8.62 0.36 13.85
CA ILE A 3 -8.87 0.70 12.44
C ILE A 3 -10.19 0.02 12.06
N VAL A 4 -11.12 0.79 11.52
CA VAL A 4 -12.39 0.28 10.99
C VAL A 4 -12.44 0.64 9.52
N ASP A 5 -12.35 -0.38 8.67
CA ASP A 5 -12.51 -0.22 7.22
C ASP A 5 -13.97 -0.44 6.84
N SER A 6 -14.54 0.49 6.08
CA SER A 6 -15.90 0.36 5.57
C SER A 6 -15.92 -0.40 4.25
N VAL A 7 -16.79 -1.40 4.16
CA VAL A 7 -17.04 -2.17 2.94
C VAL A 7 -18.44 -1.86 2.46
N VAL A 8 -18.56 -1.51 1.18
CA VAL A 8 -19.84 -1.20 0.53
C VAL A 8 -20.21 -2.30 -0.45
N ARG A 9 -21.44 -2.75 -0.38
CA ARG A 9 -22.08 -3.56 -1.41
C ARG A 9 -23.08 -2.72 -2.17
N ILE A 10 -22.92 -2.69 -3.48
CA ILE A 10 -23.91 -2.11 -4.41
C ILE A 10 -24.70 -3.24 -5.07
N GLU A 11 -25.97 -3.04 -5.31
CA GLU A 11 -26.85 -4.01 -5.97
C GLU A 11 -27.68 -3.29 -7.03
N VAL A 12 -27.82 -3.88 -8.20
CA VAL A 12 -28.61 -3.37 -9.30
C VAL A 12 -29.92 -4.13 -9.48
N ALA A 13 -30.87 -3.56 -10.21
CA ALA A 13 -32.24 -4.04 -10.30
C ALA A 13 -32.40 -5.53 -10.74
N ASN A 14 -31.43 -6.07 -11.46
CA ASN A 14 -31.43 -7.49 -11.86
C ASN A 14 -30.82 -8.43 -10.81
N GLY A 15 -30.50 -7.93 -9.62
CA GLY A 15 -29.88 -8.69 -8.52
C GLY A 15 -28.38 -8.87 -8.61
N ALA A 16 -27.72 -8.38 -9.65
CA ALA A 16 -26.25 -8.39 -9.69
C ALA A 16 -25.68 -7.39 -8.68
N TRP A 17 -24.52 -7.72 -8.11
CA TRP A 17 -23.92 -6.92 -7.05
C TRP A 17 -22.39 -6.83 -7.19
N GLY A 18 -21.83 -5.79 -6.58
CA GLY A 18 -20.40 -5.59 -6.44
C GLY A 18 -20.05 -5.16 -5.03
N LEU A 19 -18.83 -5.49 -4.61
CA LEU A 19 -18.30 -5.26 -3.27
C LEU A 19 -16.95 -4.56 -3.34
N GLY A 20 -16.70 -3.64 -2.40
CA GLY A 20 -15.39 -3.01 -2.29
C GLY A 20 -15.29 -2.06 -1.10
N TRP A 21 -14.09 -1.66 -0.78
CA TRP A 21 -13.85 -0.62 0.22
C TRP A 21 -14.35 0.72 -0.27
N SER A 22 -14.91 1.51 0.64
CA SER A 22 -15.39 2.85 0.36
C SER A 22 -15.47 3.67 1.64
N ASN A 23 -15.15 4.93 1.54
CA ASN A 23 -15.35 5.92 2.60
C ASN A 23 -16.63 6.76 2.38
N ILE A 24 -17.55 6.29 1.55
CA ILE A 24 -18.79 7.02 1.23
C ILE A 24 -19.61 7.24 2.49
N GLY A 25 -20.07 8.47 2.68
CA GLY A 25 -21.00 8.82 3.73
C GLY A 25 -22.43 8.36 3.41
N ARG A 26 -23.27 8.27 4.46
CA ARG A 26 -24.65 7.79 4.31
C ARG A 26 -25.47 8.64 3.34
N GLU A 27 -25.44 9.97 3.48
CA GLU A 27 -26.20 10.89 2.63
C GLU A 27 -25.75 10.80 1.16
N GLU A 28 -24.45 10.69 0.92
CA GLU A 28 -23.87 10.52 -0.39
C GLU A 28 -24.28 9.18 -1.01
N ALA A 29 -24.29 8.10 -0.22
CA ALA A 29 -24.75 6.79 -0.66
C ALA A 29 -26.25 6.79 -1.00
N GLU A 30 -27.07 7.44 -0.18
CA GLU A 30 -28.52 7.60 -0.45
C GLU A 30 -28.80 8.36 -1.74
N ALA A 31 -27.98 9.37 -2.10
CA ALA A 31 -28.08 10.12 -3.35
C ALA A 31 -27.74 9.28 -4.61
N LEU A 32 -27.07 8.15 -4.45
CA LEU A 32 -26.76 7.23 -5.56
C LEU A 32 -27.86 6.19 -5.80
N ILE A 33 -28.80 6.01 -4.87
CA ILE A 33 -29.87 5.03 -5.01
C ILE A 33 -30.79 5.40 -6.20
N GLY A 34 -31.00 4.43 -7.07
CA GLY A 34 -31.82 4.60 -8.27
C GLY A 34 -31.08 5.21 -9.47
N ARG A 35 -29.82 5.62 -9.31
CA ARG A 35 -28.99 6.08 -10.44
C ARG A 35 -28.65 4.91 -11.37
N LYS A 36 -28.54 5.19 -12.67
CA LYS A 36 -28.08 4.20 -13.64
C LYS A 36 -26.57 4.00 -13.52
N THR A 37 -26.12 2.74 -13.54
CA THR A 37 -24.69 2.43 -13.45
C THR A 37 -23.87 3.11 -14.55
N GLY A 38 -24.41 3.24 -15.77
CA GLY A 38 -23.73 3.95 -16.86
C GLY A 38 -23.58 5.47 -16.67
N GLU A 39 -24.26 6.07 -15.67
CA GLU A 39 -24.02 7.46 -15.26
C GLU A 39 -22.84 7.59 -14.32
N LEU A 40 -22.46 6.48 -13.65
CA LEU A 40 -21.45 6.44 -12.61
C LEU A 40 -20.14 5.79 -13.08
N PHE A 41 -20.22 4.91 -14.11
CA PHE A 41 -19.10 4.08 -14.53
C PHE A 41 -19.15 3.75 -16.02
N HIS A 42 -18.00 3.81 -16.68
CA HIS A 42 -17.85 3.47 -18.09
C HIS A 42 -16.55 2.69 -18.34
N LEU A 43 -16.61 1.66 -19.18
CA LEU A 43 -15.40 1.02 -19.70
C LEU A 43 -14.94 1.72 -20.98
N PRO A 44 -13.63 1.87 -21.18
CA PRO A 44 -12.52 1.45 -20.30
C PRO A 44 -12.12 2.50 -19.24
N GLU A 45 -12.77 3.67 -19.20
CA GLU A 45 -12.34 4.84 -18.42
C GLU A 45 -12.48 4.65 -16.90
N GLY A 46 -13.41 3.81 -16.44
CA GLY A 46 -13.70 3.59 -15.03
C GLY A 46 -14.78 4.51 -14.48
N SER A 47 -14.67 4.88 -13.21
CA SER A 47 -15.67 5.68 -12.52
C SER A 47 -15.67 7.14 -12.97
N ARG A 48 -16.85 7.69 -13.18
CA ARG A 48 -17.09 9.12 -13.32
C ARG A 48 -17.01 9.80 -11.95
N PRO A 49 -16.92 11.14 -11.88
CA PRO A 49 -16.75 11.85 -10.60
C PRO A 49 -17.71 11.40 -9.50
N GLU A 50 -19.00 11.22 -9.83
CA GLU A 50 -20.02 10.80 -8.88
C GLU A 50 -19.91 9.33 -8.47
N GLY A 51 -19.23 8.50 -9.28
CA GLY A 51 -18.97 7.09 -9.00
C GLY A 51 -17.68 6.83 -8.21
N ILE A 52 -16.78 7.82 -8.10
CA ILE A 52 -15.50 7.66 -7.42
C ILE A 52 -15.63 7.11 -6.00
N PRO A 53 -16.57 7.58 -5.16
CA PRO A 53 -16.72 7.07 -3.80
C PRO A 53 -17.01 5.57 -3.73
N ILE A 54 -17.57 4.99 -4.78
CA ILE A 54 -17.90 3.57 -4.89
C ILE A 54 -17.16 2.87 -6.06
N ASP A 55 -15.98 3.36 -6.42
CA ASP A 55 -15.20 2.87 -7.56
C ASP A 55 -14.92 1.37 -7.48
N LEU A 56 -14.42 0.88 -6.35
CA LEU A 56 -14.12 -0.55 -6.19
C LEU A 56 -15.36 -1.44 -6.31
N PRO A 57 -16.51 -1.13 -5.69
CA PRO A 57 -17.75 -1.84 -5.94
C PRO A 57 -18.22 -1.81 -7.41
N LEU A 58 -18.04 -0.72 -8.14
CA LEU A 58 -18.41 -0.62 -9.55
C LEU A 58 -17.53 -1.49 -10.45
N TRP A 59 -16.23 -1.54 -10.19
CA TRP A 59 -15.32 -2.45 -10.87
C TRP A 59 -15.66 -3.92 -10.61
N ASP A 60 -15.95 -4.29 -9.35
CA ASP A 60 -16.33 -5.67 -8.99
C ASP A 60 -17.67 -6.06 -9.63
N LEU A 61 -18.68 -5.17 -9.59
CA LEU A 61 -19.97 -5.37 -10.27
C LEU A 61 -19.77 -5.61 -11.77
N THR A 62 -18.98 -4.77 -12.42
CA THR A 62 -18.74 -4.86 -13.86
C THR A 62 -18.02 -6.16 -14.22
N ALA A 63 -17.02 -6.55 -13.45
CA ALA A 63 -16.28 -7.80 -13.63
C ALA A 63 -17.22 -9.03 -13.49
N ARG A 64 -18.12 -9.01 -12.51
CA ARG A 64 -19.13 -10.06 -12.30
C ARG A 64 -20.14 -10.14 -13.45
N LEU A 65 -20.65 -8.99 -13.89
CA LEU A 65 -21.58 -8.91 -15.03
C LEU A 65 -20.94 -9.43 -16.34
N MET A 66 -19.65 -9.22 -16.53
CA MET A 66 -18.91 -9.71 -17.68
C MET A 66 -18.36 -11.13 -17.51
N HIS A 67 -18.59 -11.77 -16.37
CA HIS A 67 -18.02 -13.08 -16.04
C HIS A 67 -16.49 -13.16 -16.19
N LEU A 68 -15.80 -12.05 -15.88
CA LEU A 68 -14.34 -11.94 -15.97
C LEU A 68 -13.75 -11.61 -14.60
N PRO A 69 -12.60 -12.20 -14.25
CA PRO A 69 -11.85 -11.68 -13.11
C PRO A 69 -11.36 -10.25 -13.44
N LEU A 70 -11.35 -9.40 -12.40
CA LEU A 70 -11.03 -7.97 -12.55
C LEU A 70 -9.71 -7.71 -13.30
N TYR A 71 -8.66 -8.50 -13.02
CA TYR A 71 -7.37 -8.34 -13.70
C TYR A 71 -7.47 -8.51 -15.23
N LYS A 72 -8.37 -9.36 -15.73
CA LYS A 72 -8.62 -9.51 -17.16
C LYS A 72 -9.41 -8.33 -17.73
N LEU A 73 -10.39 -7.84 -16.98
CA LEU A 73 -11.15 -6.65 -17.34
C LEU A 73 -10.23 -5.42 -17.48
N LEU A 74 -9.24 -5.30 -16.60
CA LEU A 74 -8.20 -4.26 -16.66
C LEU A 74 -7.14 -4.51 -17.75
N GLY A 75 -7.29 -5.55 -18.57
CA GLY A 75 -6.40 -5.82 -19.72
C GLY A 75 -5.06 -6.44 -19.35
N ALA A 76 -4.93 -7.07 -18.19
CA ALA A 76 -3.68 -7.71 -17.79
C ALA A 76 -3.22 -8.79 -18.77
N ARG A 77 -1.97 -8.67 -19.20
CA ARG A 77 -1.29 -9.58 -20.16
C ARG A 77 -0.05 -10.26 -19.55
N GLY A 78 0.24 -10.01 -18.28
CA GLY A 78 1.46 -10.46 -17.61
C GLY A 78 1.40 -11.87 -17.06
N LYS A 79 2.42 -12.20 -16.28
CA LYS A 79 2.52 -13.45 -15.54
C LYS A 79 1.36 -13.57 -14.53
N ARG A 80 0.84 -14.78 -14.35
CA ARG A 80 -0.18 -15.06 -13.32
C ARG A 80 0.37 -15.11 -11.92
N GLN A 81 1.68 -15.29 -11.79
CA GLN A 81 2.41 -15.31 -10.52
C GLN A 81 3.30 -14.09 -10.44
N ILE A 82 3.23 -13.38 -9.34
CA ILE A 82 4.08 -12.24 -8.99
C ILE A 82 4.79 -12.55 -7.67
N GLU A 83 6.05 -12.13 -7.59
CA GLU A 83 6.79 -12.19 -6.34
C GLU A 83 6.20 -11.18 -5.35
N LEU A 84 5.98 -11.63 -4.14
CA LEU A 84 5.52 -10.79 -3.04
C LEU A 84 6.72 -10.27 -2.25
N TYR A 85 6.52 -9.15 -1.59
CA TYR A 85 7.43 -8.61 -0.60
C TYR A 85 6.69 -8.36 0.71
N ASP A 86 7.40 -8.47 1.81
CA ASP A 86 6.89 -8.05 3.11
C ASP A 86 6.90 -6.51 3.18
N ALA A 87 5.77 -5.92 3.51
CA ALA A 87 5.57 -4.49 3.65
C ALA A 87 5.23 -4.07 5.08
N SER A 88 5.35 -4.99 6.03
CA SER A 88 4.95 -4.76 7.43
C SER A 88 5.97 -3.97 8.25
N ILE A 89 7.17 -3.72 7.73
CA ILE A 89 8.26 -3.03 8.43
C ILE A 89 8.00 -1.52 8.48
N TYR A 90 7.47 -1.06 9.61
CA TYR A 90 7.06 0.32 9.83
C TYR A 90 8.06 1.14 10.64
N ILE A 91 7.67 2.36 11.05
CA ILE A 91 8.45 3.27 11.90
C ILE A 91 8.03 3.02 13.36
N ASP A 92 8.50 1.91 13.93
CA ASP A 92 8.11 1.47 15.29
C ASP A 92 9.25 1.68 16.32
N ASP A 93 10.31 2.40 15.91
CA ASP A 93 11.56 2.56 16.66
C ASP A 93 11.79 3.98 17.19
N LEU A 94 10.78 4.86 17.21
CA LEU A 94 10.94 6.29 17.48
C LEU A 94 11.52 6.59 18.88
N GLU A 95 11.19 5.80 19.87
CA GLU A 95 11.63 5.94 21.27
C GLU A 95 12.75 4.97 21.64
N MET A 96 13.31 4.25 20.68
CA MET A 96 14.32 3.22 20.90
C MET A 96 15.73 3.77 20.73
N SER A 97 16.68 3.18 21.46
CA SER A 97 18.12 3.32 21.20
C SER A 97 18.49 2.66 19.88
N ASP A 98 19.67 2.98 19.36
CA ASP A 98 20.19 2.35 18.13
C ASP A 98 20.30 0.82 18.26
N SER A 99 20.71 0.31 19.42
CA SER A 99 20.81 -1.13 19.67
C SER A 99 19.45 -1.83 19.68
N GLU A 100 18.45 -1.23 20.27
CA GLU A 100 17.07 -1.74 20.27
C GLU A 100 16.47 -1.69 18.87
N THR A 101 16.68 -0.60 18.13
CA THR A 101 16.30 -0.47 16.72
C THR A 101 16.89 -1.57 15.86
N ILE A 102 18.19 -1.84 16.00
CA ILE A 102 18.88 -2.93 15.28
C ILE A 102 18.24 -4.28 15.60
N SER A 103 17.99 -4.55 16.88
CA SER A 103 17.39 -5.80 17.32
C SER A 103 15.97 -5.99 16.80
N LEU A 104 15.16 -4.93 16.85
CA LEU A 104 13.80 -4.92 16.33
C LEU A 104 13.79 -5.31 14.83
N PHE A 105 14.48 -4.55 14.00
CA PHE A 105 14.40 -4.76 12.55
C PHE A 105 15.06 -6.07 12.09
N ARG A 106 16.02 -6.59 12.80
CA ARG A 106 16.53 -7.95 12.55
C ARG A 106 15.45 -9.00 12.81
N SER A 107 14.75 -8.90 13.95
CA SER A 107 13.69 -9.86 14.28
C SER A 107 12.49 -9.78 13.31
N GLU A 108 12.17 -8.60 12.80
CA GLU A 108 11.13 -8.45 11.79
C GLU A 108 11.50 -9.12 10.45
N ILE A 109 12.75 -8.95 10.00
CA ILE A 109 13.23 -9.65 8.80
C ILE A 109 13.24 -11.16 9.00
N GLU A 110 13.73 -11.66 10.13
CA GLU A 110 13.72 -13.08 10.46
C GLU A 110 12.31 -13.64 10.44
N SER A 111 11.35 -12.93 11.07
CA SER A 111 9.95 -13.31 11.06
C SER A 111 9.36 -13.33 9.64
N GLY A 112 9.62 -12.31 8.84
CA GLY A 112 9.18 -12.27 7.45
C GLY A 112 9.74 -13.44 6.63
N GLN A 113 11.02 -13.80 6.83
CA GLN A 113 11.65 -14.95 6.18
C GLN A 113 11.03 -16.28 6.61
N GLU A 114 10.65 -16.44 7.89
CA GLU A 114 9.92 -17.60 8.38
C GLU A 114 8.55 -17.77 7.70
N TYR A 115 7.87 -16.65 7.37
CA TYR A 115 6.65 -16.65 6.56
C TYR A 115 6.89 -16.90 5.07
N GLY A 116 8.16 -16.99 4.64
CA GLY A 116 8.54 -17.28 3.26
C GLY A 116 8.74 -16.06 2.37
N TYR A 117 8.72 -14.85 2.92
CA TYR A 117 9.06 -13.64 2.17
C TYR A 117 10.56 -13.60 1.85
N LYS A 118 10.87 -13.21 0.61
CA LYS A 118 12.25 -13.08 0.12
C LYS A 118 12.64 -11.62 -0.12
N HIS A 119 11.66 -10.76 -0.23
CA HIS A 119 11.82 -9.34 -0.54
C HIS A 119 11.12 -8.52 0.52
N PHE A 120 11.61 -7.33 0.78
CA PHE A 120 11.15 -6.50 1.89
C PHE A 120 11.00 -5.04 1.46
N LYS A 121 10.06 -4.34 2.08
CA LYS A 121 9.90 -2.90 1.96
C LYS A 121 9.89 -2.28 3.35
N VAL A 122 10.77 -1.32 3.58
CA VAL A 122 10.92 -0.63 4.86
C VAL A 122 10.45 0.81 4.78
N LYS A 123 9.76 1.27 5.80
CA LYS A 123 9.36 2.67 5.92
C LYS A 123 10.52 3.53 6.40
N VAL A 124 10.69 4.67 5.74
CA VAL A 124 11.68 5.72 6.03
C VAL A 124 11.00 7.09 6.07
N GLY A 125 11.76 8.16 6.33
CA GLY A 125 11.24 9.52 6.38
C GLY A 125 10.94 10.00 7.80
N ARG A 126 11.64 9.45 8.80
CA ARG A 126 11.50 9.80 10.23
C ARG A 126 11.69 11.28 10.49
N GLY A 127 12.62 11.93 9.81
CA GLY A 127 12.90 13.36 9.94
C GLY A 127 11.84 14.31 9.37
N ALA A 128 10.83 13.76 8.67
CA ALA A 128 9.77 14.61 8.11
C ALA A 128 8.70 15.00 9.14
N ARG A 129 8.53 14.20 10.20
CA ARG A 129 7.42 14.39 11.14
C ARG A 129 7.73 14.03 12.58
N TRP A 130 8.59 13.06 12.82
CA TRP A 130 8.71 12.42 14.14
C TRP A 130 10.05 12.69 14.84
N MET A 131 11.09 13.05 14.09
CA MET A 131 12.44 13.33 14.60
C MET A 131 12.96 14.63 13.98
N GLU A 132 14.00 15.23 14.59
CA GLU A 132 14.75 16.29 13.94
C GLU A 132 15.29 15.79 12.58
N PRO A 133 15.31 16.62 11.52
CA PRO A 133 15.60 16.18 10.16
C PRO A 133 16.88 15.38 10.01
N GLU A 134 17.97 15.84 10.60
CA GLU A 134 19.28 15.18 10.53
C GLU A 134 19.30 13.86 11.31
N ALA A 135 18.76 13.86 12.53
CA ALA A 135 18.66 12.66 13.36
C ALA A 135 17.76 11.59 12.70
N GLY A 136 16.66 12.02 12.08
CA GLY A 136 15.78 11.15 11.32
C GLY A 136 16.45 10.52 10.11
N LEU A 137 17.26 11.29 9.37
CA LEU A 137 18.02 10.79 8.22
C LEU A 137 19.07 9.75 8.68
N GLN A 138 19.77 10.00 9.78
CA GLN A 138 20.75 9.06 10.33
C GLN A 138 20.07 7.78 10.82
N ARG A 139 18.91 7.90 11.44
CA ARG A 139 18.11 6.75 11.88
C ARG A 139 17.58 5.94 10.69
N ASP A 140 17.09 6.59 9.64
CA ASP A 140 16.67 5.93 8.40
C ASP A 140 17.84 5.16 7.76
N ALA A 141 19.03 5.74 7.74
CA ALA A 141 20.24 5.10 7.26
C ALA A 141 20.66 3.88 8.10
N LEU A 142 20.53 3.97 9.43
CA LEU A 142 20.77 2.85 10.33
C LEU A 142 19.80 1.70 10.04
N VAL A 143 18.52 1.99 9.92
CA VAL A 143 17.48 0.99 9.65
C VAL A 143 17.70 0.31 8.30
N ILE A 144 17.96 1.08 7.24
CA ILE A 144 18.22 0.52 5.90
C ILE A 144 19.44 -0.44 5.94
N ARG A 145 20.54 -0.03 6.59
CA ARG A 145 21.73 -0.89 6.75
C ARG A 145 21.42 -2.16 7.52
N THR A 146 20.68 -2.04 8.62
CA THR A 146 20.29 -3.18 9.46
C THR A 146 19.46 -4.18 8.67
N VAL A 147 18.42 -3.69 7.99
CA VAL A 147 17.55 -4.53 7.15
C VAL A 147 18.33 -5.16 6.01
N ARG A 148 19.20 -4.41 5.31
CA ARG A 148 20.03 -4.98 4.24
C ARG A 148 20.97 -6.08 4.72
N GLN A 149 21.54 -5.93 5.91
CA GLN A 149 22.42 -6.95 6.51
C GLN A 149 21.66 -8.19 6.99
N ALA A 150 20.39 -8.03 7.39
CA ALA A 150 19.56 -9.14 7.84
C ALA A 150 18.92 -9.93 6.68
N CYS A 151 18.78 -9.30 5.52
CA CYS A 151 18.22 -9.97 4.33
C CYS A 151 19.25 -10.83 3.61
N ASP A 152 18.77 -11.86 2.91
CA ASP A 152 19.59 -12.62 1.98
C ASP A 152 20.25 -11.72 0.92
N PRO A 153 21.45 -12.06 0.41
CA PRO A 153 22.16 -11.25 -0.58
C PRO A 153 21.35 -10.96 -1.85
N GLY A 154 20.49 -11.90 -2.27
CA GLY A 154 19.60 -11.75 -3.44
C GLY A 154 18.26 -11.07 -3.16
N ALA A 155 18.00 -10.68 -1.91
CA ALA A 155 16.75 -10.02 -1.57
C ALA A 155 16.66 -8.61 -2.17
N ARG A 156 15.52 -8.28 -2.76
CA ARG A 156 15.20 -6.89 -3.11
C ARG A 156 14.75 -6.16 -1.87
N LEU A 157 15.41 -5.05 -1.59
CA LEU A 157 15.02 -4.14 -0.53
C LEU A 157 14.46 -2.86 -1.16
N MET A 158 13.24 -2.53 -0.80
CA MET A 158 12.58 -1.30 -1.20
C MET A 158 12.45 -0.37 0.00
N ILE A 159 12.58 0.92 -0.24
CA ILE A 159 12.31 1.96 0.77
C ILE A 159 11.07 2.74 0.36
N ASP A 160 10.27 3.12 1.34
CA ASP A 160 9.03 3.85 1.13
C ASP A 160 8.94 4.99 2.15
N ALA A 161 9.24 6.20 1.69
CA ALA A 161 9.16 7.41 2.49
C ALA A 161 7.75 8.03 2.49
N ASN A 162 6.79 7.44 1.76
CA ASN A 162 5.55 8.10 1.41
C ASN A 162 5.82 9.52 0.87
N MET A 163 5.42 10.57 1.59
CA MET A 163 5.73 11.97 1.27
C MET A 163 6.73 12.58 2.26
N GLY A 164 7.49 11.74 2.97
CA GLY A 164 8.38 12.16 4.06
C GLY A 164 9.73 12.72 3.60
N ASN A 165 10.11 12.55 2.33
CA ASN A 165 11.40 13.05 1.83
C ASN A 165 11.26 14.29 0.95
N THR A 166 12.15 15.25 1.16
CA THR A 166 12.47 16.28 0.18
C THR A 166 13.44 15.70 -0.87
N LEU A 167 13.64 16.43 -1.97
CA LEU A 167 14.64 16.03 -2.95
C LEU A 167 16.05 15.88 -2.34
N ASN A 168 16.40 16.77 -1.41
CA ASN A 168 17.71 16.76 -0.77
C ASN A 168 17.88 15.57 0.19
N SER A 169 16.87 15.27 1.02
CA SER A 169 16.93 14.09 1.91
C SER A 169 16.89 12.78 1.14
N ALA A 170 16.15 12.71 0.04
CA ALA A 170 16.16 11.55 -0.83
C ALA A 170 17.54 11.31 -1.48
N LYS A 171 18.18 12.38 -1.99
CA LYS A 171 19.56 12.30 -2.50
C LYS A 171 20.54 11.85 -1.42
N ALA A 172 20.46 12.41 -0.22
CA ALA A 172 21.32 12.03 0.89
C ALA A 172 21.19 10.52 1.24
N LEU A 173 19.97 9.97 1.25
CA LEU A 173 19.76 8.53 1.43
C LEU A 173 20.37 7.69 0.30
N LEU A 174 20.27 8.15 -0.94
CA LEU A 174 20.87 7.47 -2.11
C LEU A 174 22.40 7.53 -2.09
N ASP A 175 22.96 8.68 -1.73
CA ASP A 175 24.42 8.90 -1.65
C ASP A 175 25.09 8.06 -0.54
N LEU A 176 24.33 7.63 0.47
CA LEU A 176 24.81 6.70 1.49
C LEU A 176 25.06 5.28 0.95
N SER A 177 24.88 5.04 -0.35
CA SER A 177 25.09 3.75 -1.05
C SER A 177 24.42 2.57 -0.36
N LEU A 178 23.27 2.79 0.24
CA LEU A 178 22.57 1.79 1.04
C LEU A 178 21.58 0.94 0.23
N ILE A 179 21.37 1.32 -1.04
CA ILE A 179 20.37 0.70 -1.92
C ILE A 179 21.07 0.20 -3.18
N HIS A 180 21.64 -0.97 -3.10
CA HIS A 180 22.19 -1.72 -4.24
C HIS A 180 21.77 -3.17 -4.19
#